data_834d202091cc39468de92814635e5671
#
_entry.id   834d202091cc39468de92814635e5671
#
_cell.length_a   1.000
_cell.length_b   1.000
_cell.length_c   1.000
_cell.angle_alpha   90.00
_cell.angle_beta   90.00
_cell.angle_gamma   90.00
#
_symmetry.space_group_name_H-M   'P 1'
#
loop_
_entity.id
_entity.type
_entity.pdbx_description
1 polymer ?
#
loop_
_entity_poly.entity_id
_entity_poly.type
_entity_poly.pdbx_seq_one_letter_code
_entity_poly.pdbx_strand_id
1 'polypeptide(L)'
;MLEGPTAGGAHAWAPFFHIKNIRKRVYLMAQKFMTYEQQLNKLQADKGLTIPDADFARKTLEEISYYSLIGGYKDLFLHPASKKYKYGVTFDEIVAFYHFDEQLRSLFLKYILQVERHLKSMISYHFTEKYGELQTEYLAPHNFDYIHHSKQVKRLVDSLSKTIAMPSHYRYIAHHARKYHNVPLWVATNAMTMGQTSAFYQYMPNDIQVKVSKAYPQYTEKQLHQFITVIAKCRNVCAHGERLFDFHTTDMIPDTLLHSKLGITRKKGLYQNGKKDLFAVVIALRYLIPNEEFKMFRKNLSLLIKDVLKKCPYLTEDQLLKEMGFPKNWAKIMR
;
A
#
# COMPACT_ATOMS: atom_id res chain seq x y z
N MET A 1 -8.30 73.41 2.22
CA MET A 1 -6.85 73.20 2.15
C MET A 1 -6.59 71.75 2.27
N LEU A 2 -6.12 71.21 1.20
CA LEU A 2 -5.93 69.71 1.04
C LEU A 2 -4.48 69.38 1.39
N GLU A 3 -4.26 68.53 2.36
CA GLU A 3 -2.96 67.90 2.54
C GLU A 3 -3.04 66.47 2.03
N GLY A 4 -2.14 66.17 1.09
CA GLY A 4 -2.00 64.85 0.47
C GLY A 4 -1.19 63.86 1.34
N PRO A 5 -1.31 62.55 1.09
CA PRO A 5 -0.62 61.53 1.88
C PRO A 5 0.83 61.37 1.45
N THR A 6 1.68 61.27 2.47
CA THR A 6 3.12 61.00 2.43
C THR A 6 3.41 59.59 1.91
N ALA A 7 4.34 59.49 1.00
CA ALA A 7 4.99 58.25 0.54
C ALA A 7 5.81 57.61 1.66
N GLY A 8 5.61 56.37 1.90
CA GLY A 8 6.41 55.61 2.85
C GLY A 8 6.51 54.14 2.49
N GLY A 9 7.68 53.67 2.19
CA GLY A 9 8.00 52.25 2.32
C GLY A 9 8.33 51.47 1.05
N ALA A 10 9.49 51.75 0.49
CA ALA A 10 10.13 50.83 -0.45
C ALA A 10 10.49 49.52 0.30
N HIS A 11 9.74 48.46 0.12
CA HIS A 11 10.17 47.14 0.54
C HIS A 11 11.27 46.62 -0.39
N ALA A 12 12.44 46.50 0.20
CA ALA A 12 13.66 45.99 -0.39
C ALA A 12 13.49 44.61 -1.03
N TRP A 13 13.69 44.52 -2.33
CA TRP A 13 13.85 43.28 -3.07
C TRP A 13 15.30 42.81 -2.95
N ALA A 14 15.59 42.00 -1.97
CA ALA A 14 16.73 41.08 -1.96
C ALA A 14 16.23 39.74 -1.43
N PRO A 15 16.41 38.65 -2.15
CA PRO A 15 17.73 38.07 -2.41
C PRO A 15 17.85 37.30 -3.74
N PHE A 16 18.20 37.91 -4.82
CA PHE A 16 18.56 37.19 -6.05
C PHE A 16 19.91 36.43 -5.96
N PHE A 17 20.78 36.80 -5.02
CA PHE A 17 22.08 36.17 -4.86
C PHE A 17 22.02 34.77 -4.19
N HIS A 18 21.00 34.49 -3.39
CA HIS A 18 20.85 33.17 -2.74
C HIS A 18 20.36 32.08 -3.71
N ILE A 19 19.51 32.47 -4.69
CA ILE A 19 18.95 31.54 -5.68
C ILE A 19 20.00 31.01 -6.66
N LYS A 20 20.99 31.83 -7.05
CA LYS A 20 22.07 31.40 -7.96
C LYS A 20 22.97 30.33 -7.32
N ASN A 21 23.29 30.46 -6.03
CA ASN A 21 24.11 29.48 -5.33
C ASN A 21 23.36 28.19 -5.03
N ILE A 22 22.07 28.26 -4.72
CA ILE A 22 21.19 27.08 -4.56
C ILE A 22 21.05 26.36 -5.91
N ARG A 23 20.77 27.06 -7.01
CA ARG A 23 20.70 26.44 -8.34
C ARG A 23 22.01 25.77 -8.74
N LYS A 24 23.17 26.39 -8.50
CA LYS A 24 24.49 25.81 -8.80
C LYS A 24 24.78 24.58 -7.97
N ARG A 25 24.42 24.56 -6.68
CA ARG A 25 24.59 23.43 -5.76
C ARG A 25 23.62 22.29 -6.10
N VAL A 26 22.37 22.58 -6.44
CA VAL A 26 21.38 21.61 -6.90
C VAL A 26 21.80 21.02 -8.25
N TYR A 27 22.35 21.83 -9.17
CA TYR A 27 22.82 21.34 -10.46
C TYR A 27 24.03 20.41 -10.36
N LEU A 28 24.90 20.61 -9.37
CA LEU A 28 26.06 19.74 -9.10
C LEU A 28 25.67 18.42 -8.44
N MET A 29 24.51 18.34 -7.79
CA MET A 29 24.00 17.14 -7.10
C MET A 29 22.87 16.44 -7.90
N ALA A 30 22.35 17.06 -8.96
CA ALA A 30 21.32 16.46 -9.78
C ALA A 30 21.87 15.30 -10.61
N GLN A 31 21.15 14.20 -10.64
CA GLN A 31 21.47 13.10 -11.56
C GLN A 31 21.34 13.60 -13.00
N LYS A 32 22.40 13.40 -13.80
CA LYS A 32 22.38 13.76 -15.21
C LYS A 32 21.42 12.87 -15.98
N PHE A 33 20.73 13.45 -16.94
CA PHE A 33 19.96 12.70 -17.92
C PHE A 33 20.90 11.75 -18.70
N MET A 34 20.42 10.56 -18.99
CA MET A 34 21.12 9.54 -19.82
C MET A 34 20.14 9.01 -20.88
N THR A 35 20.61 8.93 -22.13
CA THR A 35 19.84 8.23 -23.18
C THR A 35 19.73 6.74 -22.86
N TYR A 36 18.86 6.01 -23.55
CA TYR A 36 18.72 4.56 -23.34
C TYR A 36 20.04 3.82 -23.61
N GLU A 37 20.77 4.17 -24.64
CA GLU A 37 22.09 3.62 -24.94
C GLU A 37 23.08 3.87 -23.81
N GLN A 38 23.10 5.08 -23.25
CA GLN A 38 23.97 5.40 -22.13
C GLN A 38 23.56 4.64 -20.85
N GLN A 39 22.25 4.40 -20.64
CA GLN A 39 21.74 3.59 -19.53
C GLN A 39 22.18 2.12 -19.68
N LEU A 40 22.02 1.53 -20.86
CA LEU A 40 22.43 0.15 -21.15
C LEU A 40 23.94 -0.01 -21.01
N ASN A 41 24.71 0.92 -21.56
CA ASN A 41 26.18 0.90 -21.47
C ASN A 41 26.65 0.97 -19.99
N LYS A 42 26.01 1.82 -19.19
CA LYS A 42 26.26 1.88 -17.75
C LYS A 42 25.96 0.58 -17.02
N LEU A 43 24.87 -0.11 -17.39
CA LEU A 43 24.52 -1.40 -16.81
C LEU A 43 25.53 -2.47 -17.15
N GLN A 44 26.01 -2.51 -18.40
CA GLN A 44 27.00 -3.49 -18.86
C GLN A 44 28.41 -3.15 -18.36
N ALA A 45 28.95 -1.99 -18.76
CA ALA A 45 30.34 -1.64 -18.52
C ALA A 45 30.64 -1.31 -17.05
N ASP A 46 29.81 -0.47 -16.42
CA ASP A 46 30.09 -0.03 -15.03
C ASP A 46 29.59 -1.01 -13.99
N LYS A 47 28.45 -1.67 -14.26
CA LYS A 47 27.75 -2.52 -13.27
C LYS A 47 27.92 -4.02 -13.52
N GLY A 48 28.39 -4.42 -14.69
CA GLY A 48 28.63 -5.83 -15.05
C GLY A 48 27.37 -6.65 -15.26
N LEU A 49 26.24 -6.02 -15.68
CA LEU A 49 25.01 -6.71 -16.02
C LEU A 49 25.13 -7.33 -17.41
N THR A 50 24.81 -8.59 -17.56
CA THR A 50 24.70 -9.23 -18.88
C THR A 50 23.41 -8.80 -19.56
N ILE A 51 23.50 -8.26 -20.76
CA ILE A 51 22.34 -7.90 -21.62
C ILE A 51 22.40 -8.75 -22.89
N PRO A 52 21.65 -9.87 -22.94
CA PRO A 52 21.69 -10.78 -24.08
C PRO A 52 21.11 -10.17 -25.36
N ASP A 53 20.05 -9.37 -25.22
CA ASP A 53 19.33 -8.68 -26.28
C ASP A 53 19.21 -7.20 -25.96
N ALA A 54 20.00 -6.37 -26.67
CA ALA A 54 20.03 -4.92 -26.45
C ALA A 54 18.75 -4.23 -26.95
N ASP A 55 18.11 -4.73 -28.01
CA ASP A 55 16.88 -4.16 -28.55
C ASP A 55 15.70 -4.45 -27.61
N PHE A 56 15.62 -5.66 -27.08
CA PHE A 56 14.65 -6.00 -26.03
C PHE A 56 14.85 -5.12 -24.79
N ALA A 57 16.09 -4.98 -24.30
CA ALA A 57 16.39 -4.19 -23.12
C ALA A 57 16.05 -2.70 -23.33
N ARG A 58 16.32 -2.14 -24.50
CA ARG A 58 15.96 -0.77 -24.87
C ARG A 58 14.44 -0.57 -24.84
N LYS A 59 13.69 -1.43 -25.55
CA LYS A 59 12.21 -1.37 -25.56
C LYS A 59 11.63 -1.47 -24.17
N THR A 60 12.16 -2.37 -23.34
CA THR A 60 11.73 -2.52 -21.94
C THR A 60 11.97 -1.23 -21.13
N LEU A 61 13.12 -0.55 -21.33
CA LEU A 61 13.38 0.72 -20.65
C LEU A 61 12.50 1.88 -21.17
N GLU A 62 12.06 1.82 -22.42
CA GLU A 62 11.07 2.76 -22.98
C GLU A 62 9.70 2.59 -22.30
N GLU A 63 9.28 1.34 -22.02
CA GLU A 63 7.99 1.03 -21.40
C GLU A 63 7.98 1.20 -19.88
N ILE A 64 9.03 0.74 -19.17
CA ILE A 64 9.06 0.64 -17.70
C ILE A 64 9.98 1.69 -17.10
N SER A 65 10.65 2.54 -17.69
CA SER A 65 11.68 3.45 -17.20
C SER A 65 12.82 2.80 -16.38
N TYR A 66 14.01 3.33 -16.51
CA TYR A 66 15.20 2.88 -15.76
C TYR A 66 15.01 2.93 -14.25
N TYR A 67 14.35 3.98 -13.75
CA TYR A 67 14.14 4.15 -12.32
C TYR A 67 13.22 3.08 -11.74
N SER A 68 12.11 2.81 -12.40
CA SER A 68 11.13 1.82 -11.93
C SER A 68 11.68 0.40 -11.99
N LEU A 69 12.33 0.02 -13.09
CA LEU A 69 12.87 -1.32 -13.27
C LEU A 69 14.16 -1.52 -12.48
N ILE A 70 15.21 -0.78 -12.82
CA ILE A 70 16.55 -1.00 -12.26
C ILE A 70 16.63 -0.45 -10.84
N GLY A 71 16.13 0.78 -10.60
CA GLY A 71 16.10 1.39 -9.28
C GLY A 71 15.33 0.57 -8.26
N GLY A 72 14.22 -0.04 -8.72
CA GLY A 72 13.32 -0.82 -7.88
C GLY A 72 13.80 -2.22 -7.52
N TYR A 73 14.47 -2.92 -8.44
CA TYR A 73 14.60 -4.37 -8.32
C TYR A 73 16.04 -4.92 -8.36
N LYS A 74 17.07 -4.08 -8.55
CA LYS A 74 18.47 -4.51 -8.69
C LYS A 74 19.08 -5.12 -7.43
N ASP A 75 18.64 -4.72 -6.22
CA ASP A 75 19.39 -4.95 -4.98
C ASP A 75 19.61 -6.43 -4.65
N LEU A 76 18.65 -7.30 -4.98
CA LEU A 76 18.76 -8.76 -4.83
C LEU A 76 19.83 -9.40 -5.74
N PHE A 77 20.15 -8.73 -6.84
CA PHE A 77 21.06 -9.22 -7.85
C PHE A 77 22.47 -8.63 -7.72
N LEU A 78 22.67 -7.66 -6.81
CA LEU A 78 23.96 -7.03 -6.59
C LEU A 78 24.83 -7.80 -5.58
N HIS A 79 26.13 -7.76 -5.82
CA HIS A 79 27.10 -8.15 -4.80
C HIS A 79 27.16 -7.09 -3.69
N PRO A 80 27.00 -7.45 -2.40
CA PRO A 80 26.86 -6.48 -1.31
C PRO A 80 28.01 -5.47 -1.20
N ALA A 81 29.27 -5.92 -1.41
CA ALA A 81 30.45 -5.07 -1.27
C ALA A 81 30.71 -4.18 -2.49
N SER A 82 30.71 -4.75 -3.70
CA SER A 82 31.08 -4.01 -4.93
C SER A 82 29.96 -3.17 -5.50
N LYS A 83 28.70 -3.45 -5.12
CA LYS A 83 27.50 -2.86 -5.75
C LYS A 83 27.43 -3.08 -7.28
N LYS A 84 28.15 -4.09 -7.77
CA LYS A 84 28.03 -4.61 -9.14
C LYS A 84 27.10 -5.80 -9.15
N TYR A 85 26.55 -6.13 -10.32
CA TYR A 85 25.76 -7.35 -10.47
C TYR A 85 26.61 -8.60 -10.21
N LYS A 86 25.99 -9.62 -9.64
CA LYS A 86 26.62 -10.95 -9.50
C LYS A 86 26.94 -11.47 -10.89
N TYR A 87 28.05 -12.19 -11.02
CA TYR A 87 28.46 -12.75 -12.32
C TYR A 87 27.38 -13.64 -12.91
N GLY A 88 27.06 -13.43 -14.17
CA GLY A 88 26.05 -14.18 -14.92
C GLY A 88 24.62 -13.66 -14.81
N VAL A 89 24.32 -12.72 -13.91
CA VAL A 89 22.99 -12.11 -13.85
C VAL A 89 22.68 -11.38 -15.14
N THR A 90 21.47 -11.58 -15.64
CA THR A 90 21.00 -10.98 -16.90
C THR A 90 19.96 -9.89 -16.68
N PHE A 91 19.80 -9.04 -17.69
CA PHE A 91 18.73 -8.03 -17.71
C PHE A 91 17.35 -8.70 -17.67
N ASP A 92 17.18 -9.82 -18.35
CA ASP A 92 15.94 -10.60 -18.39
C ASP A 92 15.49 -11.09 -17.00
N GLU A 93 16.45 -11.43 -16.12
CA GLU A 93 16.11 -11.80 -14.73
C GLU A 93 15.52 -10.63 -13.94
N ILE A 94 16.04 -9.41 -14.15
CA ILE A 94 15.49 -8.22 -13.50
C ILE A 94 14.07 -7.95 -14.01
N VAL A 95 13.84 -8.09 -15.31
CA VAL A 95 12.52 -7.97 -15.95
C VAL A 95 11.57 -9.05 -15.42
N ALA A 96 12.02 -10.30 -15.34
CA ALA A 96 11.23 -11.40 -14.80
C ALA A 96 10.83 -11.14 -13.33
N PHE A 97 11.74 -10.57 -12.53
CA PHE A 97 11.46 -10.23 -11.15
C PHE A 97 10.50 -9.03 -11.01
N TYR A 98 10.60 -8.03 -11.88
CA TYR A 98 9.63 -6.94 -11.96
C TYR A 98 8.22 -7.48 -12.25
N HIS A 99 8.07 -8.35 -13.23
CA HIS A 99 6.78 -8.97 -13.56
C HIS A 99 6.26 -9.91 -12.47
N PHE A 100 7.14 -10.58 -11.74
CA PHE A 100 6.75 -11.31 -10.53
C PHE A 100 6.06 -10.37 -9.52
N ASP A 101 6.65 -9.21 -9.25
CA ASP A 101 6.09 -8.26 -8.30
C ASP A 101 4.77 -7.64 -8.79
N GLU A 102 4.58 -7.45 -10.10
CA GLU A 102 3.28 -7.07 -10.68
C GLU A 102 2.20 -8.13 -10.44
N GLN A 103 2.53 -9.39 -10.68
CA GLN A 103 1.61 -10.51 -10.43
C GLN A 103 1.33 -10.68 -8.94
N LEU A 104 2.33 -10.43 -8.09
CA LEU A 104 2.21 -10.43 -6.64
C LEU A 104 1.21 -9.35 -6.19
N ARG A 105 1.33 -8.10 -6.67
CA ARG A 105 0.36 -7.03 -6.41
C ARG A 105 -1.05 -7.42 -6.84
N SER A 106 -1.20 -7.97 -8.02
CA SER A 106 -2.49 -8.40 -8.55
C SER A 106 -3.13 -9.49 -7.69
N LEU A 107 -2.33 -10.47 -7.25
CA LEU A 107 -2.79 -11.53 -6.36
C LEU A 107 -3.24 -10.98 -5.01
N PHE A 108 -2.43 -10.17 -4.35
CA PHE A 108 -2.79 -9.60 -3.06
C PHE A 108 -4.01 -8.67 -3.17
N LEU A 109 -4.04 -7.79 -4.18
CA LEU A 109 -5.16 -6.86 -4.38
C LEU A 109 -6.50 -7.60 -4.53
N LYS A 110 -6.54 -8.69 -5.29
CA LYS A 110 -7.76 -9.51 -5.46
C LYS A 110 -8.37 -9.91 -4.11
N TYR A 111 -7.57 -10.42 -3.18
CA TYR A 111 -8.06 -10.90 -1.89
C TYR A 111 -8.26 -9.77 -0.87
N ILE A 112 -7.47 -8.71 -0.94
CA ILE A 112 -7.69 -7.51 -0.12
C ILE A 112 -9.03 -6.85 -0.48
N LEU A 113 -9.42 -6.80 -1.75
CA LEU A 113 -10.72 -6.28 -2.18
C LEU A 113 -11.90 -7.12 -1.67
N GLN A 114 -11.72 -8.43 -1.41
CA GLN A 114 -12.74 -9.23 -0.73
C GLN A 114 -12.92 -8.80 0.73
N VAL A 115 -11.81 -8.58 1.46
CA VAL A 115 -11.83 -8.04 2.82
C VAL A 115 -12.49 -6.67 2.85
N GLU A 116 -12.10 -5.77 1.92
CA GLU A 116 -12.66 -4.42 1.83
C GLU A 116 -14.19 -4.45 1.65
N ARG A 117 -14.69 -5.26 0.73
CA ARG A 117 -16.15 -5.41 0.49
C ARG A 117 -16.89 -5.94 1.71
N HIS A 118 -16.35 -6.97 2.35
CA HIS A 118 -16.98 -7.56 3.54
C HIS A 118 -17.03 -6.54 4.68
N LEU A 119 -15.94 -5.82 4.95
CA LEU A 119 -15.91 -4.76 5.96
C LEU A 119 -16.91 -3.65 5.67
N LYS A 120 -16.98 -3.16 4.42
CA LYS A 120 -17.95 -2.12 4.01
C LYS A 120 -19.39 -2.58 4.24
N SER A 121 -19.70 -3.83 3.93
CA SER A 121 -21.01 -4.42 4.18
C SER A 121 -21.36 -4.47 5.67
N MET A 122 -20.45 -4.97 6.50
CA MET A 122 -20.67 -5.09 7.94
C MET A 122 -20.77 -3.72 8.63
N ILE A 123 -19.88 -2.80 8.28
CA ILE A 123 -19.89 -1.43 8.79
C ILE A 123 -21.22 -0.74 8.45
N SER A 124 -21.60 -0.76 7.17
CA SER A 124 -22.84 -0.10 6.73
C SER A 124 -24.07 -0.69 7.39
N TYR A 125 -24.13 -2.02 7.51
CA TYR A 125 -25.26 -2.69 8.14
C TYR A 125 -25.41 -2.27 9.63
N HIS A 126 -24.38 -2.46 10.44
CA HIS A 126 -24.47 -2.21 11.87
C HIS A 126 -24.52 -0.74 12.24
N PHE A 127 -23.94 0.14 11.45
CA PHE A 127 -24.06 1.57 11.66
C PHE A 127 -25.49 2.05 11.35
N THR A 128 -26.05 1.61 10.22
CA THR A 128 -27.43 1.95 9.84
C THR A 128 -28.47 1.32 10.79
N GLU A 129 -28.23 0.09 11.25
CA GLU A 129 -29.08 -0.55 12.29
C GLU A 129 -29.22 0.32 13.55
N LYS A 130 -28.19 1.05 13.92
CA LYS A 130 -28.18 1.90 15.11
C LYS A 130 -28.71 3.31 14.87
N TYR A 131 -28.32 3.93 13.76
CA TYR A 131 -28.55 5.34 13.51
C TYR A 131 -29.58 5.65 12.41
N GLY A 132 -30.00 4.66 11.63
CA GLY A 132 -30.94 4.86 10.52
C GLY A 132 -30.26 5.08 9.19
N GLU A 133 -31.10 5.23 8.14
CA GLU A 133 -30.71 5.21 6.73
C GLU A 133 -30.36 6.60 6.15
N LEU A 134 -30.58 7.67 6.91
CA LEU A 134 -30.35 9.03 6.40
C LEU A 134 -28.85 9.34 6.30
N GLN A 135 -28.48 10.01 5.23
CA GLN A 135 -27.08 10.44 5.04
C GLN A 135 -26.60 11.41 6.14
N THR A 136 -27.51 12.14 6.77
CA THR A 136 -27.22 13.02 7.91
C THR A 136 -26.61 12.26 9.08
N GLU A 137 -26.96 10.98 9.26
CA GLU A 137 -26.50 10.19 10.40
C GLU A 137 -25.01 9.85 10.33
N TYR A 138 -24.50 9.39 9.17
CA TYR A 138 -23.08 9.10 9.03
C TYR A 138 -22.23 10.33 8.65
N LEU A 139 -22.88 11.46 8.41
CA LEU A 139 -22.25 12.78 8.30
C LEU A 139 -22.28 13.58 9.59
N ALA A 140 -22.91 13.06 10.65
CA ALA A 140 -22.97 13.68 11.95
C ALA A 140 -21.77 13.28 12.82
N PRO A 141 -20.84 14.21 13.15
CA PRO A 141 -19.65 13.86 13.94
C PRO A 141 -19.97 13.23 15.29
N HIS A 142 -21.10 13.59 15.92
CA HIS A 142 -21.51 13.08 17.24
C HIS A 142 -21.91 11.59 17.23
N ASN A 143 -22.16 10.99 16.05
CA ASN A 143 -22.40 9.55 15.90
C ASN A 143 -21.10 8.73 15.84
N PHE A 144 -19.96 9.38 16.05
CA PHE A 144 -18.62 8.77 16.14
C PHE A 144 -18.00 9.06 17.51
N ASP A 145 -16.83 8.49 17.78
CA ASP A 145 -16.01 8.82 18.96
C ASP A 145 -15.36 10.21 18.79
N TYR A 146 -16.23 11.22 18.71
CA TYR A 146 -15.83 12.61 18.46
C TYR A 146 -15.09 13.23 19.65
N ILE A 147 -15.39 12.80 20.86
CA ILE A 147 -14.80 13.35 22.10
C ILE A 147 -13.28 13.11 22.09
N HIS A 148 -12.86 11.89 21.76
CA HIS A 148 -11.45 11.50 21.79
C HIS A 148 -10.71 11.78 20.47
N HIS A 149 -11.45 11.90 19.34
CA HIS A 149 -10.89 11.94 17.99
C HIS A 149 -11.47 13.04 17.10
N SER A 150 -11.79 14.22 17.67
CA SER A 150 -12.51 15.29 16.99
C SER A 150 -11.92 15.70 15.61
N LYS A 151 -10.59 15.87 15.53
CA LYS A 151 -9.91 16.25 14.28
C LYS A 151 -10.01 15.16 13.20
N GLN A 152 -9.84 13.91 13.60
CA GLN A 152 -9.85 12.76 12.69
C GLN A 152 -11.27 12.47 12.20
N VAL A 153 -12.25 12.48 13.10
CA VAL A 153 -13.67 12.34 12.77
C VAL A 153 -14.12 13.44 11.81
N LYS A 154 -13.74 14.70 12.08
CA LYS A 154 -14.07 15.81 11.19
C LYS A 154 -13.49 15.59 9.79
N ARG A 155 -12.21 15.18 9.68
CA ARG A 155 -11.60 14.86 8.38
C ARG A 155 -12.31 13.71 7.65
N LEU A 156 -12.74 12.68 8.38
CA LEU A 156 -13.50 11.57 7.80
C LEU A 156 -14.84 12.07 7.25
N VAL A 157 -15.62 12.78 8.06
CA VAL A 157 -16.93 13.31 7.69
C VAL A 157 -16.82 14.30 6.51
N ASP A 158 -15.86 15.23 6.55
CA ASP A 158 -15.58 16.15 5.44
C ASP A 158 -15.25 15.41 4.13
N SER A 159 -14.47 14.33 4.23
CA SER A 159 -14.11 13.51 3.07
C SER A 159 -15.32 12.74 2.51
N LEU A 160 -16.18 12.18 3.38
CA LEU A 160 -17.42 11.52 2.98
C LEU A 160 -18.40 12.51 2.35
N SER A 161 -18.58 13.70 2.97
CA SER A 161 -19.41 14.77 2.44
C SER A 161 -19.00 15.18 1.02
N LYS A 162 -17.68 15.35 0.77
CA LYS A 162 -17.15 15.65 -0.56
C LYS A 162 -17.47 14.54 -1.58
N THR A 163 -17.33 13.28 -1.17
CA THR A 163 -17.62 12.14 -2.05
C THR A 163 -19.09 12.13 -2.49
N ILE A 164 -20.01 12.48 -1.59
CA ILE A 164 -21.45 12.51 -1.87
C ILE A 164 -21.85 13.77 -2.62
N ALA A 165 -21.22 14.91 -2.33
CA ALA A 165 -21.50 16.19 -3.00
C ALA A 165 -21.04 16.21 -4.46
N MET A 166 -20.21 15.25 -4.90
CA MET A 166 -19.77 15.10 -6.30
C MET A 166 -20.42 13.88 -6.99
N PRO A 167 -21.77 13.87 -7.17
CA PRO A 167 -22.50 12.69 -7.64
C PRO A 167 -22.14 12.30 -9.09
N SER A 168 -21.54 13.22 -9.87
CA SER A 168 -21.11 12.94 -11.25
C SER A 168 -20.02 11.86 -11.36
N HIS A 169 -19.21 11.67 -10.32
CA HIS A 169 -18.15 10.66 -10.31
C HIS A 169 -18.67 9.23 -10.15
N TYR A 170 -19.84 9.07 -9.51
CA TYR A 170 -20.40 7.76 -9.21
C TYR A 170 -21.89 7.69 -9.60
N ARG A 171 -22.22 6.95 -10.65
CA ARG A 171 -23.60 6.83 -11.17
C ARG A 171 -24.61 6.41 -10.11
N TYR A 172 -24.24 5.50 -9.21
CA TYR A 172 -25.12 5.01 -8.14
C TYR A 172 -25.36 6.08 -7.07
N ILE A 173 -24.37 6.92 -6.72
CA ILE A 173 -24.57 8.08 -5.84
C ILE A 173 -25.49 9.10 -6.51
N ALA A 174 -25.23 9.43 -7.78
CA ALA A 174 -26.08 10.35 -8.56
C ALA A 174 -27.54 9.87 -8.65
N HIS A 175 -27.74 8.56 -8.84
CA HIS A 175 -29.07 7.97 -8.88
C HIS A 175 -29.81 8.15 -7.55
N HIS A 176 -29.16 7.78 -6.41
CA HIS A 176 -29.78 7.90 -5.09
C HIS A 176 -30.04 9.35 -4.68
N ALA A 177 -29.09 10.25 -4.92
CA ALA A 177 -29.25 11.66 -4.63
C ALA A 177 -30.43 12.29 -5.40
N ARG A 178 -30.59 11.98 -6.70
CA ARG A 178 -31.68 12.51 -7.53
C ARG A 178 -33.05 11.90 -7.23
N LYS A 179 -33.09 10.56 -7.07
CA LYS A 179 -34.36 9.85 -6.94
C LYS A 179 -34.92 9.88 -5.52
N TYR A 180 -34.05 9.77 -4.53
CA TYR A 180 -34.44 9.62 -3.12
C TYR A 180 -34.05 10.81 -2.24
N HIS A 181 -33.35 11.80 -2.78
CA HIS A 181 -32.79 12.94 -2.05
C HIS A 181 -31.97 12.52 -0.81
N ASN A 182 -31.45 11.29 -0.86
CA ASN A 182 -30.67 10.66 0.19
C ASN A 182 -29.72 9.63 -0.38
N VAL A 183 -28.49 9.56 0.16
CA VAL A 183 -27.49 8.54 -0.20
C VAL A 183 -27.23 7.71 1.06
N PRO A 184 -27.87 6.57 1.25
CA PRO A 184 -27.69 5.76 2.45
C PRO A 184 -26.27 5.20 2.54
N LEU A 185 -25.83 4.87 3.76
CA LEU A 185 -24.44 4.44 4.01
C LEU A 185 -24.01 3.22 3.17
N TRP A 186 -24.90 2.23 2.98
CA TRP A 186 -24.60 1.05 2.16
C TRP A 186 -24.36 1.36 0.67
N VAL A 187 -24.82 2.52 0.20
CA VAL A 187 -24.48 3.06 -1.13
C VAL A 187 -23.17 3.83 -1.07
N ALA A 188 -23.03 4.74 -0.10
CA ALA A 188 -21.87 5.60 0.07
C ALA A 188 -20.58 4.81 0.27
N THR A 189 -20.62 3.68 0.99
CA THR A 189 -19.44 2.82 1.24
C THR A 189 -18.79 2.29 -0.02
N ASN A 190 -19.54 2.14 -1.14
CA ASN A 190 -18.94 1.70 -2.40
C ASN A 190 -17.98 2.73 -3.01
N ALA A 191 -18.16 4.01 -2.70
CA ALA A 191 -17.25 5.08 -3.12
C ALA A 191 -16.10 5.34 -2.12
N MET A 192 -16.15 4.74 -0.93
CA MET A 192 -15.10 4.90 0.07
C MET A 192 -13.83 4.16 -0.35
N THR A 193 -12.69 4.81 -0.12
CA THR A 193 -11.39 4.14 -0.17
C THR A 193 -11.20 3.19 1.01
N MET A 194 -10.25 2.24 0.91
CA MET A 194 -9.92 1.37 2.04
C MET A 194 -9.41 2.17 3.27
N GLY A 195 -8.71 3.29 3.04
CA GLY A 195 -8.29 4.20 4.11
C GLY A 195 -9.48 4.84 4.83
N GLN A 196 -10.49 5.30 4.09
CA GLN A 196 -11.73 5.81 4.68
C GLN A 196 -12.50 4.71 5.43
N THR A 197 -12.54 3.49 4.88
CA THR A 197 -13.17 2.34 5.54
C THR A 197 -12.46 2.00 6.87
N SER A 198 -11.12 2.01 6.87
CA SER A 198 -10.33 1.81 8.09
C SER A 198 -10.58 2.91 9.13
N ALA A 199 -10.61 4.18 8.71
CA ALA A 199 -10.91 5.31 9.59
C ALA A 199 -12.36 5.25 10.11
N PHE A 200 -13.32 4.88 9.28
CA PHE A 200 -14.71 4.71 9.69
C PHE A 200 -14.83 3.63 10.79
N TYR A 201 -14.19 2.46 10.57
CA TYR A 201 -14.14 1.41 11.57
C TYR A 201 -13.48 1.90 12.87
N GLN A 202 -12.39 2.63 12.79
CA GLN A 202 -11.65 3.11 13.96
C GLN A 202 -12.45 4.09 14.81
N TYR A 203 -13.21 4.98 14.17
CA TYR A 203 -13.88 6.08 14.88
C TYR A 203 -15.38 5.85 15.12
N MET A 204 -15.99 4.81 14.55
CA MET A 204 -17.36 4.46 14.90
C MET A 204 -17.46 3.99 16.36
N PRO A 205 -18.62 4.08 17.03
CA PRO A 205 -18.79 3.67 18.42
C PRO A 205 -18.35 2.22 18.70
N ASN A 206 -17.80 2.00 19.89
CA ASN A 206 -17.22 0.70 20.26
C ASN A 206 -18.25 -0.44 20.21
N ASP A 207 -19.50 -0.20 20.56
CA ASP A 207 -20.57 -1.20 20.46
C ASP A 207 -20.78 -1.71 19.01
N ILE A 208 -20.63 -0.82 18.01
CA ILE A 208 -20.70 -1.18 16.60
C ILE A 208 -19.41 -1.93 16.19
N GLN A 209 -18.22 -1.45 16.63
CA GLN A 209 -16.96 -2.16 16.39
C GLN A 209 -17.02 -3.61 16.88
N VAL A 210 -17.57 -3.83 18.09
CA VAL A 210 -17.78 -5.16 18.67
C VAL A 210 -18.73 -6.00 17.81
N LYS A 211 -19.83 -5.42 17.31
CA LYS A 211 -20.75 -6.14 16.41
C LYS A 211 -20.05 -6.60 15.13
N VAL A 212 -19.28 -5.72 14.49
CA VAL A 212 -18.49 -6.06 13.30
C VAL A 212 -17.42 -7.12 13.60
N SER A 213 -16.73 -7.03 14.75
CA SER A 213 -15.69 -7.99 15.12
C SER A 213 -16.21 -9.40 15.37
N LYS A 214 -17.51 -9.58 15.68
CA LYS A 214 -18.14 -10.91 15.83
C LYS A 214 -18.09 -11.76 14.57
N ALA A 215 -17.96 -11.15 13.38
CA ALA A 215 -17.69 -11.87 12.13
C ALA A 215 -16.27 -12.53 12.11
N TYR A 216 -15.40 -12.13 13.05
CA TYR A 216 -14.03 -12.61 13.23
C TYR A 216 -13.80 -13.06 14.69
N PRO A 217 -14.45 -14.14 15.15
CA PRO A 217 -14.61 -14.46 16.58
C PRO A 217 -13.33 -14.72 17.36
N GLN A 218 -12.20 -14.81 16.70
CA GLN A 218 -10.89 -15.03 17.33
C GLN A 218 -10.20 -13.72 17.76
N TYR A 219 -10.79 -12.56 17.45
CA TYR A 219 -10.16 -11.26 17.65
C TYR A 219 -11.11 -10.25 18.30
N THR A 220 -10.53 -9.39 19.15
CA THR A 220 -11.21 -8.21 19.65
C THR A 220 -11.34 -7.16 18.55
N GLU A 221 -12.22 -6.18 18.76
CA GLU A 221 -12.40 -5.03 17.88
C GLU A 221 -11.08 -4.26 17.64
N LYS A 222 -10.24 -4.12 18.68
CA LYS A 222 -8.92 -3.48 18.58
C LYS A 222 -7.95 -4.28 17.73
N GLN A 223 -7.92 -5.61 17.89
CA GLN A 223 -7.09 -6.48 17.08
C GLN A 223 -7.54 -6.50 15.61
N LEU A 224 -8.85 -6.50 15.37
CA LEU A 224 -9.39 -6.38 14.01
C LEU A 224 -8.97 -5.06 13.36
N HIS A 225 -9.00 -3.94 14.10
CA HIS A 225 -8.51 -2.66 13.60
C HIS A 225 -7.02 -2.72 13.18
N GLN A 226 -6.17 -3.38 13.95
CA GLN A 226 -4.75 -3.55 13.60
C GLN A 226 -4.58 -4.31 12.27
N PHE A 227 -5.36 -5.37 12.03
CA PHE A 227 -5.36 -6.07 10.73
C PHE A 227 -5.83 -5.16 9.60
N ILE A 228 -6.95 -4.44 9.79
CA ILE A 228 -7.52 -3.53 8.79
C ILE A 228 -6.50 -2.45 8.40
N THR A 229 -5.78 -1.89 9.36
CA THR A 229 -4.77 -0.84 9.13
C THR A 229 -3.62 -1.33 8.24
N VAL A 230 -3.06 -2.51 8.52
CA VAL A 230 -1.98 -3.10 7.71
C VAL A 230 -2.48 -3.47 6.31
N ILE A 231 -3.67 -4.06 6.21
CA ILE A 231 -4.32 -4.38 4.92
C ILE A 231 -4.55 -3.12 4.08
N ALA A 232 -5.00 -2.01 4.70
CA ALA A 232 -5.24 -0.76 3.98
C ALA A 232 -3.95 -0.17 3.38
N LYS A 233 -2.83 -0.26 4.09
CA LYS A 233 -1.52 0.18 3.58
C LYS A 233 -1.04 -0.69 2.42
N CYS A 234 -1.14 -2.02 2.56
CA CYS A 234 -0.79 -2.95 1.49
C CYS A 234 -1.67 -2.72 0.25
N ARG A 235 -2.97 -2.49 0.43
CA ARG A 235 -3.90 -2.16 -0.67
C ARG A 235 -3.44 -0.93 -1.47
N ASN A 236 -2.97 0.09 -0.79
CA ASN A 236 -2.49 1.30 -1.45
C ASN A 236 -1.22 1.02 -2.28
N VAL A 237 -0.25 0.28 -1.73
CA VAL A 237 0.94 -0.17 -2.46
C VAL A 237 0.56 -0.94 -3.73
N CYS A 238 -0.37 -1.90 -3.61
CA CYS A 238 -0.86 -2.66 -4.77
C CYS A 238 -1.55 -1.77 -5.82
N ALA A 239 -2.41 -0.86 -5.38
CA ALA A 239 -3.21 -0.01 -6.27
C ALA A 239 -2.39 1.07 -6.99
N HIS A 240 -1.31 1.55 -6.37
CA HIS A 240 -0.42 2.56 -6.95
C HIS A 240 0.75 1.98 -7.74
N GLY A 241 0.85 0.65 -7.85
CA GLY A 241 1.93 -0.01 -8.58
C GLY A 241 3.30 0.10 -7.90
N GLU A 242 3.32 0.39 -6.59
CA GLU A 242 4.57 0.42 -5.81
C GLU A 242 5.09 -1.00 -5.57
N ARG A 243 6.38 -1.12 -5.18
CA ARG A 243 6.99 -2.42 -4.87
C ARG A 243 6.29 -3.10 -3.71
N LEU A 244 5.92 -4.36 -3.91
CA LEU A 244 5.22 -5.15 -2.91
C LEU A 244 6.10 -6.22 -2.24
N PHE A 245 7.06 -6.81 -2.95
CA PHE A 245 7.85 -7.93 -2.42
C PHE A 245 8.61 -7.56 -1.12
N ASP A 246 9.07 -6.32 -0.99
CA ASP A 246 9.76 -5.78 0.19
C ASP A 246 8.85 -4.88 1.06
N PHE A 247 7.53 -5.08 0.99
CA PHE A 247 6.56 -4.29 1.73
C PHE A 247 6.84 -4.26 3.23
N HIS A 248 6.92 -3.05 3.76
CA HIS A 248 7.02 -2.79 5.20
C HIS A 248 6.11 -1.63 5.60
N THR A 249 5.61 -1.68 6.84
CA THR A 249 4.82 -0.62 7.43
C THR A 249 5.24 -0.36 8.88
N THR A 250 4.92 0.82 9.41
CA THR A 250 5.11 1.15 10.84
C THR A 250 4.08 0.48 11.73
N ASP A 251 2.88 0.18 11.20
CA ASP A 251 1.82 -0.48 11.95
C ASP A 251 2.06 -1.99 12.00
N MET A 252 1.59 -2.59 13.09
CA MET A 252 1.77 -4.01 13.34
C MET A 252 0.44 -4.71 13.51
N ILE A 253 0.31 -5.92 12.96
CA ILE A 253 -0.79 -6.80 13.31
C ILE A 253 -0.62 -7.32 14.75
N PRO A 254 -1.70 -7.78 15.42
CA PRO A 254 -1.59 -8.38 16.74
C PRO A 254 -0.73 -9.66 16.71
N ASP A 255 -0.24 -10.08 17.87
CA ASP A 255 0.32 -11.42 18.03
C ASP A 255 -0.78 -12.46 17.79
N THR A 256 -0.47 -13.48 16.99
CA THR A 256 -1.42 -14.54 16.64
C THR A 256 -0.84 -15.92 16.93
N LEU A 257 -1.70 -16.92 17.02
CA LEU A 257 -1.27 -18.33 17.16
C LEU A 257 -0.40 -18.79 15.97
N LEU A 258 -0.53 -18.18 14.81
CA LEU A 258 0.28 -18.56 13.64
C LEU A 258 1.76 -18.19 13.81
N HIS A 259 2.08 -17.11 14.50
CA HIS A 259 3.47 -16.76 14.79
C HIS A 259 4.17 -17.86 15.58
N SER A 260 3.53 -18.39 16.63
CA SER A 260 4.09 -19.48 17.44
C SER A 260 4.06 -20.83 16.71
N LYS A 261 2.97 -21.17 16.01
CA LYS A 261 2.85 -22.40 15.22
C LYS A 261 3.91 -22.52 14.12
N LEU A 262 4.28 -21.38 13.52
CA LEU A 262 5.33 -21.31 12.50
C LEU A 262 6.74 -21.18 13.09
N GLY A 263 6.87 -21.17 14.43
CA GLY A 263 8.16 -21.06 15.10
C GLY A 263 8.89 -19.77 14.82
N ILE A 264 8.16 -18.65 14.56
CA ILE A 264 8.79 -17.37 14.29
C ILE A 264 9.49 -16.87 15.56
N THR A 265 10.78 -16.59 15.43
CA THR A 265 11.60 -16.16 16.57
C THR A 265 11.22 -14.78 17.06
N ARG A 266 11.40 -14.54 18.37
CA ARG A 266 11.24 -13.23 19.01
C ARG A 266 12.60 -12.59 19.30
N LYS A 267 12.66 -11.28 19.11
CA LYS A 267 13.78 -10.45 19.55
C LYS A 267 13.23 -9.25 20.33
N LYS A 268 13.73 -9.04 21.54
CA LYS A 268 13.20 -7.99 22.44
C LYS A 268 11.67 -8.05 22.60
N GLY A 269 11.12 -9.25 22.77
CA GLY A 269 9.67 -9.48 22.98
C GLY A 269 8.79 -9.46 21.73
N LEU A 270 9.29 -9.03 20.57
CA LEU A 270 8.54 -8.92 19.31
C LEU A 270 8.92 -10.03 18.33
N TYR A 271 7.94 -10.57 17.62
CA TYR A 271 8.18 -11.49 16.51
C TYR A 271 8.95 -10.78 15.38
N GLN A 272 9.94 -11.44 14.81
CA GLN A 272 10.84 -10.87 13.82
C GLN A 272 10.19 -10.72 12.44
N ASN A 273 9.27 -11.63 12.10
CA ASN A 273 8.55 -11.69 10.84
C ASN A 273 7.04 -11.76 11.11
N GLY A 274 6.25 -11.38 10.11
CA GLY A 274 4.81 -11.48 10.16
C GLY A 274 4.14 -10.41 11.02
N LYS A 275 4.82 -9.30 11.36
CA LYS A 275 4.23 -8.21 12.15
C LYS A 275 3.92 -6.96 11.33
N LYS A 276 4.83 -6.56 10.46
CA LYS A 276 4.79 -5.30 9.71
C LYS A 276 5.35 -5.41 8.29
N ASP A 277 5.57 -6.62 7.84
CA ASP A 277 6.09 -7.02 6.53
C ASP A 277 4.98 -7.65 5.66
N LEU A 278 5.33 -8.10 4.47
CA LEU A 278 4.36 -8.74 3.57
C LEU A 278 3.76 -10.01 4.17
N PHE A 279 4.51 -10.74 5.01
CA PHE A 279 3.98 -11.92 5.68
C PHE A 279 2.91 -11.58 6.72
N ALA A 280 2.97 -10.39 7.34
CA ALA A 280 1.88 -9.89 8.20
C ALA A 280 0.55 -9.77 7.43
N VAL A 281 0.62 -9.37 6.14
CA VAL A 281 -0.57 -9.31 5.27
C VAL A 281 -1.09 -10.72 4.97
N VAL A 282 -0.20 -11.70 4.75
CA VAL A 282 -0.60 -13.12 4.57
C VAL A 282 -1.31 -13.65 5.81
N ILE A 283 -0.78 -13.37 7.00
CA ILE A 283 -1.41 -13.74 8.27
C ILE A 283 -2.77 -13.06 8.40
N ALA A 284 -2.87 -11.76 8.12
CA ALA A 284 -4.14 -11.03 8.16
C ALA A 284 -5.18 -11.64 7.20
N LEU A 285 -4.81 -11.94 5.96
CA LEU A 285 -5.69 -12.60 5.00
C LEU A 285 -6.15 -13.97 5.49
N ARG A 286 -5.27 -14.75 6.15
CA ARG A 286 -5.64 -16.07 6.73
C ARG A 286 -6.81 -15.99 7.70
N TYR A 287 -6.95 -14.86 8.38
CA TYR A 287 -8.02 -14.65 9.37
C TYR A 287 -9.23 -13.88 8.82
N LEU A 288 -9.05 -13.09 7.76
CA LEU A 288 -10.08 -12.19 7.26
C LEU A 288 -10.86 -12.70 6.06
N ILE A 289 -10.36 -13.75 5.37
CA ILE A 289 -11.08 -14.34 4.23
C ILE A 289 -11.45 -15.81 4.52
N PRO A 290 -12.46 -16.38 3.82
CA PRO A 290 -12.85 -17.76 3.96
C PRO A 290 -11.70 -18.75 3.70
N ASN A 291 -11.71 -19.90 4.39
CA ASN A 291 -10.66 -20.91 4.30
C ASN A 291 -10.36 -21.35 2.86
N GLU A 292 -11.38 -21.57 2.03
CA GLU A 292 -11.21 -22.03 0.65
C GLU A 292 -10.54 -20.95 -0.20
N GLU A 293 -10.93 -19.70 -0.02
CA GLU A 293 -10.30 -18.57 -0.69
C GLU A 293 -8.82 -18.43 -0.27
N PHE A 294 -8.52 -18.61 1.01
CA PHE A 294 -7.13 -18.58 1.50
C PHE A 294 -6.30 -19.75 0.94
N LYS A 295 -6.87 -20.95 0.80
CA LYS A 295 -6.17 -22.07 0.14
C LYS A 295 -5.78 -21.73 -1.29
N MET A 296 -6.69 -21.10 -2.04
CA MET A 296 -6.42 -20.67 -3.42
C MET A 296 -5.37 -19.56 -3.46
N PHE A 297 -5.47 -18.56 -2.58
CA PHE A 297 -4.45 -17.53 -2.43
C PHE A 297 -3.06 -18.13 -2.19
N ARG A 298 -2.92 -19.01 -1.18
CA ARG A 298 -1.65 -19.65 -0.84
C ARG A 298 -1.09 -20.50 -1.98
N LYS A 299 -1.94 -21.26 -2.69
CA LYS A 299 -1.54 -22.05 -3.87
C LYS A 299 -0.94 -21.14 -4.95
N ASN A 300 -1.65 -20.08 -5.30
CA ASN A 300 -1.20 -19.13 -6.34
C ASN A 300 0.09 -18.41 -5.92
N LEU A 301 0.20 -17.98 -4.66
CA LEU A 301 1.43 -17.39 -4.12
C LEU A 301 2.63 -18.35 -4.22
N SER A 302 2.42 -19.63 -3.87
CA SER A 302 3.47 -20.67 -4.00
C SER A 302 3.89 -20.87 -5.46
N LEU A 303 2.95 -20.81 -6.41
CA LEU A 303 3.26 -20.95 -7.83
C LEU A 303 4.06 -19.73 -8.35
N LEU A 304 3.68 -18.52 -7.95
CA LEU A 304 4.44 -17.30 -8.33
C LEU A 304 5.88 -17.34 -7.81
N ILE A 305 6.07 -17.72 -6.54
CA ILE A 305 7.41 -17.85 -5.95
C ILE A 305 8.24 -18.89 -6.71
N LYS A 306 7.67 -20.05 -7.03
CA LYS A 306 8.37 -21.10 -7.79
C LYS A 306 8.71 -20.65 -9.21
N ASP A 307 7.82 -19.92 -9.87
CA ASP A 307 8.03 -19.44 -11.25
C ASP A 307 9.17 -18.42 -11.32
N VAL A 308 9.18 -17.43 -10.40
CA VAL A 308 10.25 -16.43 -10.40
C VAL A 308 11.62 -17.04 -10.09
N LEU A 309 11.69 -18.03 -9.19
CA LEU A 309 12.95 -18.72 -8.86
C LEU A 309 13.48 -19.53 -10.05
N LYS A 310 12.62 -20.02 -10.94
CA LYS A 310 13.06 -20.66 -12.20
C LYS A 310 13.61 -19.65 -13.21
N LYS A 311 13.00 -18.45 -13.25
CA LYS A 311 13.37 -17.37 -14.16
C LYS A 311 14.59 -16.56 -13.69
N CYS A 312 14.88 -16.62 -12.39
CA CYS A 312 15.99 -15.88 -11.75
C CYS A 312 16.92 -16.87 -11.03
N PRO A 313 17.76 -17.63 -11.73
CA PRO A 313 18.61 -18.68 -11.15
C PRO A 313 19.65 -18.16 -10.15
N TYR A 314 19.99 -16.88 -10.19
CA TYR A 314 20.89 -16.25 -9.20
C TYR A 314 20.18 -15.73 -7.94
N LEU A 315 18.85 -15.88 -7.87
CA LEU A 315 18.04 -15.56 -6.71
C LEU A 315 17.68 -16.85 -5.96
N THR A 316 18.14 -16.98 -4.73
CA THR A 316 17.76 -18.15 -3.90
C THR A 316 16.40 -17.93 -3.22
N GLU A 317 15.69 -19.04 -2.94
CA GLU A 317 14.42 -18.99 -2.20
C GLU A 317 14.60 -18.32 -0.83
N ASP A 318 15.67 -18.65 -0.11
CA ASP A 318 15.98 -18.06 1.20
C ASP A 318 16.15 -16.52 1.12
N GLN A 319 16.79 -16.01 0.07
CA GLN A 319 16.92 -14.56 -0.14
C GLN A 319 15.57 -13.92 -0.40
N LEU A 320 14.77 -14.47 -1.32
CA LEU A 320 13.45 -13.95 -1.65
C LEU A 320 12.52 -13.95 -0.43
N LEU A 321 12.40 -15.08 0.26
CA LEU A 321 11.55 -15.22 1.45
C LEU A 321 11.97 -14.25 2.56
N LYS A 322 13.27 -14.05 2.74
CA LYS A 322 13.80 -13.11 3.74
C LYS A 322 13.37 -11.67 3.44
N GLU A 323 13.50 -11.21 2.19
CA GLU A 323 13.08 -9.86 1.79
C GLU A 323 11.56 -9.67 1.89
N MET A 324 10.78 -10.71 1.60
CA MET A 324 9.33 -10.71 1.76
C MET A 324 8.88 -10.80 3.23
N GLY A 325 9.81 -11.02 4.19
CA GLY A 325 9.49 -11.23 5.61
C GLY A 325 8.88 -12.60 5.91
N PHE A 326 9.05 -13.59 5.04
CA PHE A 326 8.45 -14.92 5.17
C PHE A 326 9.37 -15.87 5.95
N PRO A 327 8.85 -16.65 6.92
CA PRO A 327 9.60 -17.75 7.50
C PRO A 327 9.74 -18.90 6.48
N LYS A 328 10.83 -19.67 6.56
CA LYS A 328 11.09 -20.80 5.61
C LYS A 328 9.93 -21.80 5.50
N ASN A 329 9.20 -22.00 6.59
CA ASN A 329 8.06 -22.93 6.64
C ASN A 329 6.70 -22.25 6.44
N TRP A 330 6.67 -21.05 5.85
CA TRP A 330 5.46 -20.24 5.64
C TRP A 330 4.30 -21.02 5.00
N ALA A 331 4.60 -21.97 4.14
CA ALA A 331 3.59 -22.79 3.47
C ALA A 331 2.79 -23.68 4.43
N LYS A 332 3.26 -23.88 5.68
CA LYS A 332 2.54 -24.62 6.73
C LYS A 332 1.45 -23.79 7.41
N ILE A 333 1.20 -22.56 7.00
CA ILE A 333 0.21 -21.64 7.58
C ILE A 333 -1.23 -22.18 7.62
N MET A 334 -1.52 -23.26 6.89
CA MET A 334 -2.84 -23.92 6.88
C MET A 334 -3.06 -24.95 7.99
N ARG A 335 -2.00 -25.40 8.62
CA ARG A 335 -2.05 -26.50 9.60
C ARG A 335 -2.39 -26.05 11.01
#